data_d7879dac6bd3cbb3fc945391da470b38
#
_entry.id   d7879dac6bd3cbb3fc945391da470b38
#
_cell.length_a   1.000
_cell.length_b   1.000
_cell.length_c   1.000
_cell.angle_alpha   90.00
_cell.angle_beta   90.00
_cell.angle_gamma   90.00
#
_symmetry.space_group_name_H-M   'P 1'
#
loop_
_entity.id
_entity.type
_entity.pdbx_description
1 polymer ?
#
loop_
_entity_poly.entity_id
_entity_poly.type
_entity_poly.pdbx_seq_one_letter_code
_entity_poly.pdbx_strand_id
1 'polypeptide(L)'
;MTVENVLVITGGAGGMGMACARALAGRGRLLLVDVREDLLDQARKALSGYGADVETLRCDVASPADVAAVADRVRELGRLRCLVHTAGVSPEMTDAATVLDVDLAGSVRITDALFPLVNPGSSAILIGSIAGYSEVPAAVEPLLDDPLVDGFLAAVEQAVGKPLDSATAYVLAKRGVIRLAERLATPWGKKGGRTVAISPGLIDTPMGRLELDRQEIIPVMIEVTPVKRPDRPLPGRPEDIAAAVAFLESDAAAFISGCDIRVDGGLVGAGKHLMGVA
;
A
#
# COMPACT_ATOMS: atom_id res chain seq x y z
N MET A 1 -1.66 6.78 33.04
CA MET A 1 -1.81 5.65 32.11
C MET A 1 -1.13 6.06 30.81
N THR A 2 -0.15 5.31 30.33
CA THR A 2 0.50 5.55 29.03
C THR A 2 -0.53 5.24 27.95
N VAL A 3 -0.78 6.21 27.08
CA VAL A 3 -1.68 6.00 25.91
C VAL A 3 -1.02 4.99 24.98
N GLU A 4 -1.74 3.94 24.62
CA GLU A 4 -1.22 2.87 23.80
C GLU A 4 -1.06 3.29 22.34
N ASN A 5 0.05 2.89 21.73
CA ASN A 5 0.26 3.10 20.29
C ASN A 5 -0.57 2.11 19.49
N VAL A 6 -1.29 2.60 18.48
CA VAL A 6 -2.08 1.80 17.56
C VAL A 6 -1.42 1.79 16.17
N LEU A 7 -1.18 0.60 15.66
CA LEU A 7 -0.67 0.36 14.32
C LEU A 7 -1.78 -0.25 13.47
N VAL A 8 -2.27 0.50 12.51
CA VAL A 8 -3.34 0.07 11.58
C VAL A 8 -2.70 -0.59 10.37
N ILE A 9 -3.15 -1.80 10.01
CA ILE A 9 -2.69 -2.51 8.82
C ILE A 9 -3.91 -2.88 7.99
N THR A 10 -4.16 -2.17 6.90
CA THR A 10 -5.21 -2.53 5.94
C THR A 10 -4.70 -3.59 4.98
N GLY A 11 -5.58 -4.46 4.47
CA GLY A 11 -5.13 -5.69 3.80
C GLY A 11 -4.37 -6.60 4.76
N GLY A 12 -4.68 -6.47 6.07
CA GLY A 12 -3.92 -7.07 7.18
C GLY A 12 -3.92 -8.59 7.21
N ALA A 13 -4.87 -9.22 6.53
CA ALA A 13 -4.95 -10.67 6.38
C ALA A 13 -4.26 -11.18 5.08
N GLY A 14 -3.82 -10.28 4.20
CA GLY A 14 -3.10 -10.61 2.97
C GLY A 14 -1.62 -10.95 3.19
N GLY A 15 -0.93 -11.39 2.13
CA GLY A 15 0.46 -11.82 2.21
C GLY A 15 1.43 -10.77 2.77
N MET A 16 1.43 -9.56 2.22
CA MET A 16 2.26 -8.45 2.70
C MET A 16 1.78 -7.92 4.05
N GLY A 17 0.46 -7.77 4.26
CA GLY A 17 -0.12 -7.29 5.52
C GLY A 17 0.24 -8.18 6.70
N MET A 18 0.14 -9.50 6.54
CA MET A 18 0.55 -10.46 7.56
C MET A 18 2.05 -10.44 7.89
N ALA A 19 2.90 -10.25 6.88
CA ALA A 19 4.33 -10.09 7.11
C ALA A 19 4.62 -8.80 7.89
N CYS A 20 3.97 -7.69 7.53
CA CYS A 20 4.07 -6.43 8.27
C CYS A 20 3.57 -6.57 9.71
N ALA A 21 2.44 -7.26 9.92
CA ALA A 21 1.90 -7.50 11.25
C ALA A 21 2.88 -8.26 12.15
N ARG A 22 3.54 -9.30 11.62
CA ARG A 22 4.59 -10.04 12.35
C ARG A 22 5.78 -9.14 12.68
N ALA A 23 6.24 -8.34 11.74
CA ALA A 23 7.40 -7.46 11.94
C ALA A 23 7.13 -6.31 12.92
N LEU A 24 5.88 -5.90 13.06
CA LEU A 24 5.44 -4.85 13.97
C LEU A 24 4.90 -5.38 15.32
N ALA A 25 4.85 -6.70 15.50
CA ALA A 25 4.44 -7.33 16.75
C ALA A 25 5.28 -6.80 17.94
N GLY A 26 4.61 -6.43 19.04
CA GLY A 26 5.26 -5.89 20.24
C GLY A 26 5.61 -4.39 20.16
N ARG A 27 5.35 -3.67 19.07
CA ARG A 27 5.56 -2.21 18.96
C ARG A 27 4.34 -1.37 19.40
N GLY A 28 3.23 -2.03 19.65
CA GLY A 28 1.96 -1.46 20.06
C GLY A 28 0.82 -2.42 19.71
N ARG A 29 -0.41 -1.96 19.88
CA ARG A 29 -1.60 -2.71 19.49
C ARG A 29 -1.75 -2.71 17.98
N LEU A 30 -1.91 -3.89 17.38
CA LEU A 30 -2.18 -4.05 15.96
C LEU A 30 -3.71 -4.01 15.72
N LEU A 31 -4.17 -3.12 14.85
CA LEU A 31 -5.51 -3.14 14.30
C LEU A 31 -5.42 -3.66 12.86
N LEU A 32 -5.72 -4.94 12.67
CA LEU A 32 -5.77 -5.55 11.33
C LEU A 32 -7.11 -5.28 10.68
N VAL A 33 -7.06 -4.74 9.49
CA VAL A 33 -8.23 -4.32 8.73
C VAL A 33 -8.22 -5.03 7.38
N ASP A 34 -9.31 -5.73 7.04
CA ASP A 34 -9.45 -6.44 5.76
C ASP A 34 -10.93 -6.57 5.39
N VAL A 35 -11.24 -6.75 4.12
CA VAL A 35 -12.60 -7.05 3.66
C VAL A 35 -13.02 -8.49 3.99
N ARG A 36 -12.05 -9.38 4.17
CA ARG A 36 -12.21 -10.82 4.42
C ARG A 36 -12.20 -11.14 5.92
N GLU A 37 -13.37 -11.20 6.53
CA GLU A 37 -13.51 -11.49 7.96
C GLU A 37 -12.97 -12.87 8.36
N ASP A 38 -13.19 -13.88 7.49
CA ASP A 38 -12.66 -15.24 7.67
C ASP A 38 -11.13 -15.30 7.75
N LEU A 39 -10.44 -14.46 6.96
CA LEU A 39 -8.99 -14.36 6.99
C LEU A 39 -8.48 -13.53 8.18
N LEU A 40 -9.23 -12.53 8.63
CA LEU A 40 -8.89 -11.76 9.84
C LEU A 40 -8.85 -12.65 11.08
N ASP A 41 -9.80 -13.56 11.24
CA ASP A 41 -9.80 -14.52 12.34
C ASP A 41 -8.60 -15.47 12.31
N GLN A 42 -8.21 -15.93 11.12
CA GLN A 42 -7.02 -16.74 10.94
C GLN A 42 -5.75 -15.94 11.26
N ALA A 43 -5.67 -14.68 10.79
CA ALA A 43 -4.56 -13.78 11.03
C ALA A 43 -4.36 -13.52 12.54
N ARG A 44 -5.44 -13.23 13.26
CA ARG A 44 -5.41 -13.03 14.72
C ARG A 44 -4.87 -14.26 15.46
N LYS A 45 -5.35 -15.46 15.08
CA LYS A 45 -4.85 -16.71 15.67
C LYS A 45 -3.38 -16.95 15.37
N ALA A 46 -2.94 -16.69 14.13
CA ALA A 46 -1.56 -16.87 13.73
C ALA A 46 -0.59 -15.90 14.46
N LEU A 47 -1.06 -14.70 14.79
CA LEU A 47 -0.25 -13.68 15.47
C LEU A 47 -0.20 -13.86 17.00
N SER A 48 -1.10 -14.64 17.59
CA SER A 48 -1.10 -14.90 19.04
C SER A 48 0.21 -15.51 19.54
N GLY A 49 0.87 -16.34 18.71
CA GLY A 49 2.19 -16.93 19.00
C GLY A 49 3.36 -15.93 19.00
N TYR A 50 3.15 -14.71 18.50
CA TYR A 50 4.16 -13.65 18.47
C TYR A 50 4.04 -12.66 19.65
N GLY A 51 3.14 -12.93 20.61
CA GLY A 51 2.89 -12.02 21.74
C GLY A 51 2.29 -10.67 21.33
N ALA A 52 1.70 -10.58 20.14
CA ALA A 52 1.09 -9.36 19.64
C ALA A 52 -0.30 -9.16 20.26
N ASP A 53 -0.59 -7.94 20.70
CA ASP A 53 -1.96 -7.50 21.01
C ASP A 53 -2.65 -7.14 19.69
N VAL A 54 -3.60 -7.97 19.25
CA VAL A 54 -4.21 -7.90 17.91
C VAL A 54 -5.71 -7.76 18.02
N GLU A 55 -6.21 -6.69 17.45
CA GLU A 55 -7.62 -6.52 17.10
C GLU A 55 -7.84 -6.63 15.60
N THR A 56 -9.05 -7.01 15.23
CA THR A 56 -9.45 -7.16 13.83
C THR A 56 -10.72 -6.38 13.57
N LEU A 57 -10.83 -5.76 12.42
CA LEU A 57 -12.01 -5.03 11.99
C LEU A 57 -12.24 -5.27 10.49
N ARG A 58 -13.44 -5.78 10.15
CA ARG A 58 -13.84 -5.85 8.75
C ARG A 58 -13.98 -4.45 8.19
N CYS A 59 -13.38 -4.18 7.04
CA CYS A 59 -13.51 -2.92 6.32
C CYS A 59 -13.24 -3.13 4.84
N ASP A 60 -14.16 -2.64 4.02
CA ASP A 60 -13.92 -2.36 2.62
C ASP A 60 -13.42 -0.92 2.48
N VAL A 61 -12.21 -0.73 1.98
CA VAL A 61 -11.62 0.61 1.80
C VAL A 61 -12.35 1.45 0.73
N ALA A 62 -13.16 0.81 -0.10
CA ALA A 62 -14.07 1.48 -1.03
C ALA A 62 -15.33 2.05 -0.33
N SER A 63 -15.65 1.60 0.90
CA SER A 63 -16.79 2.06 1.71
C SER A 63 -16.40 3.20 2.64
N PRO A 64 -16.91 4.43 2.45
CA PRO A 64 -16.64 5.53 3.38
C PRO A 64 -17.07 5.24 4.83
N ALA A 65 -18.17 4.49 5.01
CA ALA A 65 -18.67 4.14 6.33
C ALA A 65 -17.73 3.16 7.06
N ASP A 66 -17.23 2.13 6.35
CA ASP A 66 -16.29 1.18 6.93
C ASP A 66 -14.97 1.88 7.29
N VAL A 67 -14.48 2.78 6.43
CA VAL A 67 -13.26 3.56 6.67
C VAL A 67 -13.44 4.50 7.88
N ALA A 68 -14.60 5.13 8.04
CA ALA A 68 -14.90 5.92 9.23
C ALA A 68 -14.86 5.09 10.51
N ALA A 69 -15.40 3.86 10.48
CA ALA A 69 -15.36 2.94 11.62
C ALA A 69 -13.91 2.57 12.03
N VAL A 70 -12.97 2.49 11.06
CA VAL A 70 -11.55 2.31 11.38
C VAL A 70 -11.01 3.48 12.20
N ALA A 71 -11.30 4.71 11.79
CA ALA A 71 -10.84 5.91 12.52
C ALA A 71 -11.44 5.98 13.92
N ASP A 72 -12.73 5.64 14.09
CA ASP A 72 -13.39 5.58 15.39
C ASP A 72 -12.73 4.52 16.28
N ARG A 73 -12.45 3.34 15.71
CA ARG A 73 -11.78 2.28 16.47
C ARG A 73 -10.38 2.69 16.93
N VAL A 74 -9.61 3.38 16.10
CA VAL A 74 -8.30 3.92 16.51
C VAL A 74 -8.43 4.89 17.69
N ARG A 75 -9.45 5.79 17.70
CA ARG A 75 -9.70 6.72 18.82
C ARG A 75 -9.97 5.97 20.13
N GLU A 76 -10.71 4.86 20.08
CA GLU A 76 -11.03 4.05 21.25
C GLU A 76 -9.80 3.30 21.77
N LEU A 77 -8.94 2.80 20.87
CA LEU A 77 -7.80 1.96 21.20
C LEU A 77 -6.60 2.75 21.73
N GLY A 78 -6.41 3.99 21.25
CA GLY A 78 -5.27 4.78 21.69
C GLY A 78 -4.83 5.84 20.68
N ARG A 79 -3.52 5.94 20.48
CA ARG A 79 -2.87 6.95 19.64
C ARG A 79 -2.40 6.34 18.33
N LEU A 80 -2.76 6.93 17.20
CA LEU A 80 -2.25 6.50 15.89
C LEU A 80 -0.72 6.60 15.86
N ARG A 81 -0.05 5.48 15.78
CA ARG A 81 1.40 5.41 15.58
C ARG A 81 1.76 5.19 14.12
N CYS A 82 1.08 4.24 13.47
CA CYS A 82 1.38 3.92 12.07
C CYS A 82 0.13 3.46 11.33
N LEU A 83 -0.03 3.91 10.08
CA LEU A 83 -0.85 3.28 9.08
C LEU A 83 0.07 2.53 8.10
N VAL A 84 -0.13 1.23 7.94
CA VAL A 84 0.45 0.43 6.85
C VAL A 84 -0.68 0.07 5.90
N HIS A 85 -0.76 0.76 4.77
CA HIS A 85 -1.85 0.56 3.81
C HIS A 85 -1.44 -0.43 2.73
N THR A 86 -1.78 -1.72 2.94
CA THR A 86 -1.49 -2.80 1.99
C THR A 86 -2.74 -3.32 1.27
N ALA A 87 -3.93 -2.79 1.59
CA ALA A 87 -5.15 -3.12 0.88
C ALA A 87 -5.03 -2.72 -0.59
N GLY A 88 -5.43 -3.61 -1.47
CA GLY A 88 -5.38 -3.40 -2.91
C GLY A 88 -5.77 -4.66 -3.66
N VAL A 89 -6.02 -4.51 -4.94
CA VAL A 89 -6.39 -5.59 -5.86
C VAL A 89 -5.43 -5.61 -7.06
N SER A 90 -5.24 -6.79 -7.65
CA SER A 90 -4.46 -6.92 -8.89
C SER A 90 -5.39 -6.74 -10.10
N PRO A 91 -4.85 -6.30 -11.24
CA PRO A 91 -5.63 -6.17 -12.48
C PRO A 91 -6.24 -7.50 -12.95
N GLU A 92 -5.71 -8.62 -12.48
CA GLU A 92 -6.20 -9.97 -12.79
C GLU A 92 -7.45 -10.37 -11.96
N MET A 93 -7.81 -9.57 -10.96
CA MET A 93 -8.88 -9.88 -10.03
C MET A 93 -10.20 -9.18 -10.37
N THR A 94 -10.16 -8.02 -11.05
CA THR A 94 -11.32 -7.16 -11.18
C THR A 94 -11.19 -6.19 -12.37
N ASP A 95 -12.22 -5.34 -12.59
CA ASP A 95 -12.25 -4.33 -13.64
C ASP A 95 -11.52 -3.02 -13.25
N ALA A 96 -11.36 -2.14 -14.25
CA ALA A 96 -10.65 -0.87 -14.10
C ALA A 96 -11.26 0.06 -13.05
N ALA A 97 -12.59 0.13 -12.98
CA ALA A 97 -13.30 0.99 -12.02
C ALA A 97 -13.01 0.54 -10.59
N THR A 98 -13.10 -0.76 -10.33
CA THR A 98 -12.82 -1.34 -9.02
C THR A 98 -11.34 -1.18 -8.63
N VAL A 99 -10.41 -1.34 -9.59
CA VAL A 99 -8.98 -1.09 -9.33
C VAL A 99 -8.75 0.35 -8.87
N LEU A 100 -9.31 1.33 -9.58
CA LEU A 100 -9.16 2.74 -9.20
C LEU A 100 -9.84 3.06 -7.86
N ASP A 101 -11.00 2.49 -7.60
CA ASP A 101 -11.76 2.75 -6.38
C ASP A 101 -11.09 2.14 -5.14
N VAL A 102 -10.58 0.92 -5.24
CA VAL A 102 -9.90 0.24 -4.12
C VAL A 102 -8.48 0.78 -3.93
N ASP A 103 -7.66 0.78 -5.00
CA ASP A 103 -6.23 1.01 -4.86
C ASP A 103 -5.89 2.50 -4.72
N LEU A 104 -6.61 3.40 -5.41
CA LEU A 104 -6.34 4.84 -5.35
C LEU A 104 -7.33 5.57 -4.43
N ALA A 105 -8.62 5.51 -4.72
CA ALA A 105 -9.61 6.23 -3.93
C ALA A 105 -9.68 5.67 -2.49
N GLY A 106 -9.55 4.36 -2.30
CA GLY A 106 -9.44 3.72 -0.98
C GLY A 106 -8.22 4.21 -0.18
N SER A 107 -7.07 4.41 -0.86
CA SER A 107 -5.87 4.98 -0.24
C SER A 107 -6.11 6.41 0.24
N VAL A 108 -6.82 7.23 -0.53
CA VAL A 108 -7.19 8.59 -0.13
C VAL A 108 -8.17 8.55 1.04
N ARG A 109 -9.24 7.74 0.94
CA ARG A 109 -10.26 7.64 2.01
C ARG A 109 -9.64 7.27 3.36
N ILE A 110 -8.78 6.25 3.41
CA ILE A 110 -8.19 5.79 4.68
C ILE A 110 -7.21 6.81 5.25
N THR A 111 -6.41 7.47 4.42
CA THR A 111 -5.49 8.51 4.87
C THR A 111 -6.22 9.74 5.37
N ASP A 112 -7.30 10.16 4.71
CA ASP A 112 -8.14 11.29 5.13
C ASP A 112 -8.88 11.01 6.44
N ALA A 113 -9.45 9.81 6.59
CA ALA A 113 -10.15 9.42 7.82
C ALA A 113 -9.21 9.38 9.04
N LEU A 114 -7.95 8.97 8.85
CA LEU A 114 -6.95 8.91 9.92
C LEU A 114 -6.20 10.24 10.11
N PHE A 115 -6.24 11.17 9.16
CA PHE A 115 -5.56 12.46 9.25
C PHE A 115 -5.89 13.27 10.53
N PRO A 116 -7.15 13.35 11.02
CA PRO A 116 -7.46 14.03 12.28
C PRO A 116 -6.68 13.43 13.49
N LEU A 117 -6.30 12.15 13.43
CA LEU A 117 -5.63 11.40 14.51
C LEU A 117 -4.09 11.49 14.44
N VAL A 118 -3.57 12.10 13.39
CA VAL A 118 -2.11 12.30 13.23
C VAL A 118 -1.58 13.16 14.37
N ASN A 119 -0.48 12.73 14.93
CA ASN A 119 0.22 13.35 16.04
C ASN A 119 1.75 13.16 15.88
N PRO A 120 2.58 13.85 16.69
CA PRO A 120 4.03 13.70 16.59
C PRO A 120 4.48 12.25 16.67
N GLY A 121 5.23 11.81 15.66
CA GLY A 121 5.71 10.44 15.51
C GLY A 121 4.78 9.50 14.74
N SER A 122 3.58 9.93 14.33
CA SER A 122 2.73 9.14 13.43
C SER A 122 3.37 8.95 12.06
N SER A 123 3.16 7.80 11.42
CA SER A 123 3.58 7.56 10.04
C SER A 123 2.46 6.91 9.21
N ALA A 124 2.39 7.25 7.92
CA ALA A 124 1.63 6.50 6.94
C ALA A 124 2.59 5.91 5.90
N ILE A 125 2.53 4.59 5.76
CA ILE A 125 3.32 3.83 4.81
C ILE A 125 2.33 3.22 3.81
N LEU A 126 2.36 3.72 2.57
CA LEU A 126 1.41 3.36 1.52
C LEU A 126 2.08 2.41 0.53
N ILE A 127 1.42 1.31 0.21
CA ILE A 127 1.99 0.35 -0.75
C ILE A 127 1.60 0.73 -2.18
N GLY A 128 2.57 1.32 -2.88
CA GLY A 128 2.54 1.54 -4.31
C GLY A 128 2.85 0.27 -5.10
N SER A 129 3.56 0.39 -6.19
CA SER A 129 4.09 -0.70 -7.02
C SER A 129 5.13 -0.15 -8.00
N ILE A 130 6.04 -1.00 -8.47
CA ILE A 130 6.86 -0.70 -9.64
C ILE A 130 6.04 -0.32 -10.87
N ALA A 131 4.79 -0.79 -10.98
CA ALA A 131 3.87 -0.40 -12.04
C ALA A 131 3.64 1.13 -12.08
N GLY A 132 3.67 1.82 -10.94
CA GLY A 132 3.56 3.27 -10.86
C GLY A 132 4.73 4.04 -11.50
N TYR A 133 5.79 3.35 -11.91
CA TYR A 133 6.94 3.91 -12.65
C TYR A 133 6.80 3.80 -14.17
N SER A 134 5.74 3.17 -14.65
CA SER A 134 5.39 3.16 -16.08
C SER A 134 5.04 4.56 -16.55
N GLU A 135 5.16 4.80 -17.86
CA GLU A 135 4.78 6.07 -18.46
C GLU A 135 3.28 6.33 -18.27
N VAL A 136 2.96 7.53 -17.82
CA VAL A 136 1.60 8.04 -17.65
C VAL A 136 1.47 9.34 -18.45
N PRO A 137 0.41 9.51 -19.27
CA PRO A 137 0.20 10.77 -19.99
C PRO A 137 0.17 11.96 -19.02
N ALA A 138 0.88 13.04 -19.34
CA ALA A 138 0.99 14.21 -18.47
C ALA A 138 -0.38 14.82 -18.11
N ALA A 139 -1.38 14.68 -18.98
CA ALA A 139 -2.74 15.15 -18.73
C ALA A 139 -3.48 14.33 -17.66
N VAL A 140 -3.07 13.09 -17.40
CA VAL A 140 -3.70 12.19 -16.43
C VAL A 140 -3.16 12.43 -15.02
N GLU A 141 -1.87 12.71 -14.88
CA GLU A 141 -1.23 12.84 -13.56
C GLU A 141 -1.96 13.77 -12.57
N PRO A 142 -2.40 14.99 -12.96
CA PRO A 142 -3.11 15.86 -12.04
C PRO A 142 -4.48 15.30 -11.60
N LEU A 143 -5.13 14.49 -12.45
CA LEU A 143 -6.42 13.88 -12.11
C LEU A 143 -6.28 12.85 -10.98
N LEU A 144 -5.14 12.16 -10.90
CA LEU A 144 -4.86 11.17 -9.87
C LEU A 144 -4.77 11.78 -8.45
N ASP A 145 -4.69 13.10 -8.37
CA ASP A 145 -4.58 13.82 -7.09
C ASP A 145 -5.93 13.93 -6.36
N ASP A 146 -7.05 13.82 -7.07
CA ASP A 146 -8.40 13.91 -6.48
C ASP A 146 -9.34 12.81 -7.03
N PRO A 147 -9.11 11.55 -6.66
CA PRO A 147 -9.88 10.42 -7.20
C PRO A 147 -11.29 10.30 -6.59
N LEU A 148 -11.65 11.14 -5.62
CA LEU A 148 -12.96 11.09 -4.97
C LEU A 148 -14.00 12.00 -5.63
N VAL A 149 -13.62 12.77 -6.66
CA VAL A 149 -14.56 13.64 -7.39
C VAL A 149 -15.51 12.82 -8.27
N ASP A 150 -16.75 13.28 -8.36
CA ASP A 150 -17.72 12.68 -9.29
C ASP A 150 -17.21 12.71 -10.72
N GLY A 151 -17.37 11.59 -11.43
CA GLY A 151 -16.92 11.47 -12.80
C GLY A 151 -15.41 11.23 -12.99
N PHE A 152 -14.66 10.93 -11.93
CA PHE A 152 -13.22 10.70 -11.98
C PHE A 152 -12.80 9.71 -13.07
N LEU A 153 -13.43 8.52 -13.12
CA LEU A 153 -13.11 7.50 -14.15
C LEU A 153 -13.29 8.08 -15.57
N ALA A 154 -14.42 8.75 -15.84
CA ALA A 154 -14.69 9.33 -17.15
C ALA A 154 -13.66 10.41 -17.54
N ALA A 155 -13.25 11.25 -16.59
CA ALA A 155 -12.22 12.25 -16.82
C ALA A 155 -10.86 11.62 -17.15
N VAL A 156 -10.50 10.54 -16.45
CA VAL A 156 -9.25 9.80 -16.72
C VAL A 156 -9.32 9.13 -18.10
N GLU A 157 -10.42 8.46 -18.44
CA GLU A 157 -10.61 7.83 -19.76
C GLU A 157 -10.55 8.86 -20.90
N GLN A 158 -11.13 10.03 -20.70
CA GLN A 158 -11.04 11.14 -21.65
C GLN A 158 -9.59 11.60 -21.84
N ALA A 159 -8.83 11.74 -20.76
CA ALA A 159 -7.43 12.17 -20.82
C ALA A 159 -6.51 11.08 -21.42
N VAL A 160 -6.83 9.81 -21.24
CA VAL A 160 -6.14 8.67 -21.89
C VAL A 160 -6.57 8.50 -23.35
N GLY A 161 -7.78 8.94 -23.72
CA GLY A 161 -8.34 8.86 -25.06
C GLY A 161 -8.98 7.51 -25.41
N LYS A 162 -9.21 6.64 -24.43
CA LYS A 162 -9.88 5.33 -24.59
C LYS A 162 -10.44 4.83 -23.25
N PRO A 163 -11.39 3.88 -23.25
CA PRO A 163 -11.79 3.17 -22.05
C PRO A 163 -10.58 2.49 -21.40
N LEU A 164 -10.56 2.47 -20.08
CA LEU A 164 -9.47 1.84 -19.31
C LEU A 164 -9.65 0.33 -19.23
N ASP A 165 -8.59 -0.40 -19.50
CA ASP A 165 -8.42 -1.77 -19.03
C ASP A 165 -7.88 -1.80 -17.60
N SER A 166 -8.03 -2.94 -16.91
CA SER A 166 -7.62 -3.08 -15.53
C SER A 166 -6.10 -2.90 -15.32
N ALA A 167 -5.28 -3.30 -16.29
CA ALA A 167 -3.83 -3.14 -16.23
C ALA A 167 -3.42 -1.67 -16.29
N THR A 168 -4.00 -0.89 -17.19
CA THR A 168 -3.80 0.57 -17.27
C THR A 168 -4.29 1.24 -15.99
N ALA A 169 -5.49 0.88 -15.51
CA ALA A 169 -6.04 1.41 -14.26
C ALA A 169 -5.11 1.14 -13.06
N TYR A 170 -4.50 -0.05 -13.01
CA TYR A 170 -3.55 -0.41 -11.95
C TYR A 170 -2.28 0.46 -12.00
N VAL A 171 -1.70 0.67 -13.17
CA VAL A 171 -0.57 1.60 -13.36
C VAL A 171 -0.92 2.99 -12.83
N LEU A 172 -2.08 3.53 -13.23
CA LEU A 172 -2.54 4.85 -12.81
C LEU A 172 -2.80 4.91 -11.30
N ALA A 173 -3.46 3.90 -10.74
CA ALA A 173 -3.71 3.83 -9.30
C ALA A 173 -2.40 3.83 -8.50
N LYS A 174 -1.42 3.02 -8.90
CA LYS A 174 -0.13 2.93 -8.20
C LYS A 174 0.71 4.20 -8.38
N ARG A 175 0.64 4.87 -9.54
CA ARG A 175 1.19 6.21 -9.71
C ARG A 175 0.53 7.20 -8.74
N GLY A 176 -0.80 7.17 -8.64
CA GLY A 176 -1.56 8.03 -7.72
C GLY A 176 -1.20 7.81 -6.26
N VAL A 177 -0.96 6.56 -5.82
CA VAL A 177 -0.52 6.25 -4.45
C VAL A 177 0.86 6.85 -4.15
N ILE A 178 1.82 6.77 -5.08
CA ILE A 178 3.13 7.41 -4.93
C ILE A 178 2.96 8.93 -4.75
N ARG A 179 2.18 9.57 -5.64
CA ARG A 179 1.88 11.01 -5.56
C ARG A 179 1.15 11.38 -4.27
N LEU A 180 0.25 10.52 -3.79
CA LEU A 180 -0.47 10.73 -2.52
C LEU A 180 0.51 10.83 -1.34
N ALA A 181 1.50 9.95 -1.24
CA ALA A 181 2.52 10.02 -0.20
C ALA A 181 3.31 11.33 -0.24
N GLU A 182 3.65 11.82 -1.45
CA GLU A 182 4.32 13.11 -1.64
C GLU A 182 3.44 14.29 -1.21
N ARG A 183 2.16 14.32 -1.63
CA ARG A 183 1.21 15.40 -1.31
C ARG A 183 0.89 15.47 0.19
N LEU A 184 0.76 14.33 0.84
CA LEU A 184 0.46 14.25 2.26
C LEU A 184 1.62 14.66 3.16
N ALA A 185 2.85 14.73 2.66
CA ALA A 185 4.03 15.07 3.46
C ALA A 185 3.87 16.43 4.19
N THR A 186 3.36 17.44 3.50
CA THR A 186 3.18 18.77 4.09
C THR A 186 2.08 18.80 5.17
N PRO A 187 0.83 18.35 4.95
CA PRO A 187 -0.20 18.39 5.99
C PRO A 187 0.14 17.47 7.17
N TRP A 188 0.66 16.26 6.92
CA TRP A 188 1.07 15.35 8.00
C TRP A 188 2.25 15.91 8.78
N GLY A 189 3.25 16.47 8.09
CA GLY A 189 4.43 17.09 8.71
C GLY A 189 4.08 18.24 9.65
N LYS A 190 3.07 19.06 9.32
CA LYS A 190 2.57 20.12 10.21
C LYS A 190 2.02 19.59 11.54
N LYS A 191 1.62 18.32 11.59
CA LYS A 191 1.19 17.62 12.81
C LYS A 191 2.30 16.75 13.43
N GLY A 192 3.52 16.79 12.87
CA GLY A 192 4.65 15.97 13.31
C GLY A 192 4.58 14.52 12.81
N GLY A 193 3.75 14.25 11.83
CA GLY A 193 3.65 12.95 11.17
C GLY A 193 4.50 12.87 9.89
N ARG A 194 4.57 11.67 9.30
CA ARG A 194 5.32 11.39 8.06
C ARG A 194 4.49 10.53 7.12
N THR A 195 4.74 10.65 5.82
CA THR A 195 4.12 9.83 4.78
C THR A 195 5.18 9.31 3.82
N VAL A 196 5.17 8.02 3.54
CA VAL A 196 6.13 7.38 2.62
C VAL A 196 5.38 6.34 1.79
N ALA A 197 5.66 6.27 0.50
CA ALA A 197 5.27 5.14 -0.30
C ALA A 197 6.38 4.07 -0.31
N ILE A 198 6.00 2.82 -0.43
CA ILE A 198 6.88 1.72 -0.80
C ILE A 198 6.37 1.18 -2.12
N SER A 199 7.25 1.04 -3.11
CA SER A 199 6.95 0.39 -4.38
C SER A 199 7.61 -0.99 -4.44
N PRO A 200 6.83 -2.05 -4.14
CA PRO A 200 7.31 -3.43 -4.28
C PRO A 200 7.59 -3.79 -5.75
N GLY A 201 8.59 -4.65 -5.95
CA GLY A 201 8.78 -5.41 -7.17
C GLY A 201 7.90 -6.67 -7.18
N LEU A 202 8.45 -7.74 -7.75
CA LEU A 202 7.77 -9.03 -7.84
C LEU A 202 7.87 -9.78 -6.50
N ILE A 203 6.79 -9.76 -5.72
CA ILE A 203 6.75 -10.31 -4.36
C ILE A 203 5.96 -11.62 -4.33
N ASP A 204 6.52 -12.67 -3.71
CA ASP A 204 5.92 -14.00 -3.57
C ASP A 204 4.74 -13.99 -2.58
N THR A 205 3.60 -13.54 -3.05
CA THR A 205 2.31 -13.52 -2.38
C THR A 205 1.27 -14.28 -3.20
N PRO A 206 0.10 -14.64 -2.65
CA PRO A 206 -0.98 -15.19 -3.47
C PRO A 206 -1.34 -14.31 -4.68
N MET A 207 -1.36 -12.99 -4.52
CA MET A 207 -1.59 -12.02 -5.60
C MET A 207 -0.45 -12.05 -6.63
N GLY A 208 0.81 -11.99 -6.20
CA GLY A 208 1.96 -12.03 -7.12
C GLY A 208 2.08 -13.35 -7.90
N ARG A 209 1.66 -14.48 -7.29
CA ARG A 209 1.58 -15.77 -7.99
C ARG A 209 0.47 -15.78 -9.04
N LEU A 210 -0.68 -15.15 -8.76
CA LEU A 210 -1.74 -15.00 -9.76
C LEU A 210 -1.27 -14.17 -10.96
N GLU A 211 -0.49 -13.11 -10.73
CA GLU A 211 0.12 -12.31 -11.79
C GLU A 211 1.15 -13.12 -12.58
N LEU A 212 2.01 -13.91 -11.90
CA LEU A 212 2.96 -14.81 -12.57
C LEU A 212 2.27 -15.80 -13.51
N ASP A 213 1.12 -16.34 -13.09
CA ASP A 213 0.38 -17.32 -13.88
C ASP A 213 -0.35 -16.71 -15.09
N ARG A 214 -0.62 -15.40 -15.08
CA ARG A 214 -1.48 -14.74 -16.07
C ARG A 214 -0.81 -13.69 -16.93
N GLN A 215 0.34 -13.14 -16.51
CA GLN A 215 1.05 -12.08 -17.24
C GLN A 215 2.33 -12.61 -17.89
N GLU A 216 2.38 -12.63 -19.20
CA GLU A 216 3.52 -13.12 -20.00
C GLU A 216 4.81 -12.32 -19.76
N ILE A 217 4.71 -11.08 -19.28
CA ILE A 217 5.85 -10.21 -19.01
C ILE A 217 6.60 -10.60 -17.72
N ILE A 218 5.94 -11.22 -16.76
CA ILE A 218 6.55 -11.51 -15.44
C ILE A 218 7.81 -12.38 -15.53
N PRO A 219 7.87 -13.45 -16.31
CA PRO A 219 9.12 -14.23 -16.47
C PRO A 219 10.30 -13.38 -16.96
N VAL A 220 10.06 -12.45 -17.89
CA VAL A 220 11.08 -11.50 -18.37
C VAL A 220 11.54 -10.56 -17.26
N MET A 221 10.58 -10.02 -16.49
CA MET A 221 10.88 -9.16 -15.34
C MET A 221 11.69 -9.91 -14.27
N ILE A 222 11.39 -11.17 -14.01
CA ILE A 222 12.19 -12.02 -13.09
C ILE A 222 13.62 -12.14 -13.62
N GLU A 223 13.80 -12.37 -14.92
CA GLU A 223 15.13 -12.55 -15.51
C GLU A 223 15.97 -11.28 -15.38
N VAL A 224 15.41 -10.10 -15.63
CA VAL A 224 16.12 -8.83 -15.56
C VAL A 224 16.26 -8.27 -14.15
N THR A 225 15.58 -8.82 -13.15
CA THR A 225 15.73 -8.38 -11.75
C THR A 225 17.13 -8.71 -11.24
N PRO A 226 17.95 -7.71 -10.83
CA PRO A 226 19.33 -7.97 -10.41
C PRO A 226 19.45 -8.80 -9.14
N VAL A 227 18.64 -8.52 -8.11
CA VAL A 227 18.63 -9.28 -6.86
C VAL A 227 17.59 -10.38 -6.93
N LYS A 228 18.04 -11.62 -7.07
CA LYS A 228 17.17 -12.82 -7.21
C LYS A 228 17.36 -13.79 -6.07
N ARG A 229 16.32 -14.61 -5.84
CA ARG A 229 16.38 -15.79 -4.98
C ARG A 229 15.97 -17.01 -5.81
N PRO A 230 16.92 -17.88 -6.18
CA PRO A 230 16.67 -18.99 -7.12
C PRO A 230 15.76 -20.09 -6.57
N ASP A 231 15.54 -20.12 -5.26
CA ASP A 231 14.70 -21.08 -4.55
C ASP A 231 13.21 -20.71 -4.53
N ARG A 232 12.81 -19.61 -5.22
CA ARG A 232 11.45 -19.09 -5.20
C ARG A 232 10.93 -18.74 -6.60
N PRO A 233 9.61 -18.85 -6.81
CA PRO A 233 9.00 -18.49 -8.10
C PRO A 233 9.13 -16.98 -8.38
N LEU A 234 9.09 -16.14 -7.33
CA LEU A 234 9.25 -14.68 -7.41
C LEU A 234 10.44 -14.23 -6.57
N PRO A 235 11.22 -13.22 -7.03
CA PRO A 235 12.46 -12.83 -6.37
C PRO A 235 12.31 -12.20 -5.00
N GLY A 236 11.23 -11.44 -4.76
CA GLY A 236 10.96 -10.76 -3.49
C GLY A 236 10.09 -11.59 -2.56
N ARG A 237 10.18 -11.34 -1.26
CA ARG A 237 9.34 -11.94 -0.21
C ARG A 237 8.51 -10.88 0.50
N PRO A 238 7.34 -11.24 1.06
CA PRO A 238 6.58 -10.33 1.93
C PRO A 238 7.43 -9.75 3.07
N GLU A 239 8.39 -10.53 3.60
CA GLU A 239 9.29 -10.09 4.66
C GLU A 239 10.26 -8.99 4.22
N ASP A 240 10.59 -8.89 2.93
CA ASP A 240 11.42 -7.80 2.42
C ASP A 240 10.68 -6.45 2.50
N ILE A 241 9.37 -6.47 2.21
CA ILE A 241 8.50 -5.30 2.40
C ILE A 241 8.30 -5.00 3.89
N ALA A 242 8.04 -6.03 4.70
CA ALA A 242 7.84 -5.88 6.14
C ALA A 242 9.07 -5.31 6.85
N ALA A 243 10.29 -5.65 6.41
CA ALA A 243 11.53 -5.07 6.95
C ALA A 243 11.64 -3.57 6.64
N ALA A 244 11.29 -3.15 5.43
CA ALA A 244 11.23 -1.74 5.05
C ALA A 244 10.16 -0.98 5.86
N VAL A 245 8.97 -1.58 6.04
CA VAL A 245 7.90 -1.03 6.87
C VAL A 245 8.37 -0.86 8.32
N ALA A 246 9.00 -1.88 8.90
CA ALA A 246 9.48 -1.83 10.29
C ALA A 246 10.57 -0.76 10.50
N PHE A 247 11.42 -0.52 9.50
CA PHE A 247 12.36 0.59 9.51
C PHE A 247 11.64 1.94 9.42
N LEU A 248 10.73 2.09 8.46
CA LEU A 248 10.02 3.35 8.22
C LEU A 248 9.06 3.75 9.35
N GLU A 249 8.50 2.79 10.07
CA GLU A 249 7.69 3.05 11.26
C GLU A 249 8.53 3.61 12.40
N SER A 250 9.80 3.21 12.50
CA SER A 250 10.67 3.54 13.61
C SER A 250 11.18 4.99 13.59
N ASP A 251 11.72 5.44 14.73
CA ASP A 251 12.35 6.75 14.87
C ASP A 251 13.66 6.87 14.05
N ALA A 252 14.26 5.74 13.64
CA ALA A 252 15.42 5.73 12.75
C ALA A 252 15.09 6.34 11.36
N ALA A 253 13.82 6.35 10.96
CA ALA A 253 13.33 6.97 9.73
C ALA A 253 12.71 8.36 9.94
N ALA A 254 12.98 9.04 11.07
CA ALA A 254 12.30 10.28 11.46
C ALA A 254 12.42 11.42 10.44
N PHE A 255 13.44 11.40 9.56
CA PHE A 255 13.65 12.41 8.53
C PHE A 255 13.31 11.94 7.10
N ILE A 256 12.60 10.80 6.97
CA ILE A 256 12.15 10.26 5.68
C ILE A 256 10.65 10.52 5.56
N SER A 257 10.25 11.37 4.62
CA SER A 257 8.84 11.70 4.33
C SER A 257 8.70 12.26 2.91
N GLY A 258 7.51 12.11 2.32
CA GLY A 258 7.18 12.67 1.00
C GLY A 258 7.96 12.03 -0.15
N CYS A 259 8.26 10.74 -0.04
CA CYS A 259 9.00 10.02 -1.07
C CYS A 259 8.46 8.60 -1.26
N ASP A 260 8.91 7.97 -2.33
CA ASP A 260 8.72 6.55 -2.59
C ASP A 260 10.03 5.78 -2.49
N ILE A 261 9.98 4.61 -1.84
CA ILE A 261 11.11 3.71 -1.67
C ILE A 261 10.82 2.42 -2.43
N ARG A 262 11.59 2.16 -3.47
CA ARG A 262 11.48 0.91 -4.23
C ARG A 262 12.12 -0.24 -3.47
N VAL A 263 11.34 -1.31 -3.28
CA VAL A 263 11.79 -2.59 -2.73
C VAL A 263 11.54 -3.64 -3.81
N ASP A 264 12.33 -3.59 -4.87
CA ASP A 264 12.10 -4.24 -6.16
C ASP A 264 13.27 -5.10 -6.65
N GLY A 265 14.28 -5.30 -5.84
CA GLY A 265 15.49 -6.03 -6.24
C GLY A 265 16.29 -5.32 -7.34
N GLY A 266 16.05 -4.04 -7.59
CA GLY A 266 16.69 -3.23 -8.62
C GLY A 266 16.01 -3.31 -10.00
N LEU A 267 14.82 -3.90 -10.09
CA LEU A 267 14.12 -4.18 -11.36
C LEU A 267 13.88 -2.89 -12.17
N VAL A 268 13.33 -1.83 -11.57
CA VAL A 268 13.06 -0.56 -12.28
C VAL A 268 14.35 0.08 -12.78
N GLY A 269 15.42 0.04 -11.96
CA GLY A 269 16.74 0.59 -12.36
C GLY A 269 17.33 -0.19 -13.54
N ALA A 270 17.30 -1.51 -13.49
CA ALA A 270 17.78 -2.36 -14.58
C ALA A 270 16.97 -2.18 -15.86
N GLY A 271 15.63 -2.11 -15.77
CA GLY A 271 14.75 -1.86 -16.91
C GLY A 271 15.05 -0.54 -17.62
N LYS A 272 15.21 0.54 -16.88
CA LYS A 272 15.61 1.84 -17.46
C LYS A 272 16.96 1.76 -18.17
N HIS A 273 17.94 1.13 -17.56
CA HIS A 273 19.27 0.96 -18.16
C HIS A 273 19.24 0.16 -19.47
N LEU A 274 18.48 -0.94 -19.49
CA LEU A 274 18.33 -1.79 -20.69
C LEU A 274 17.61 -1.05 -21.84
N MET A 275 16.66 -0.18 -21.53
CA MET A 275 15.93 0.60 -22.51
C MET A 275 16.65 1.90 -22.92
N GLY A 276 17.82 2.21 -22.34
CA GLY A 276 18.56 3.44 -22.61
C GLY A 276 17.83 4.72 -22.13
N VAL A 277 16.91 4.60 -21.20
CA VAL A 277 16.18 5.72 -20.59
C VAL A 277 16.96 6.18 -19.36
N ALA A 278 17.41 7.44 -19.36
CA ALA A 278 18.14 8.05 -18.25
C ALA A 278 17.22 8.43 -17.06
#